data_1a59a02b55394264c7a74f2660a0d77c
#
_entry.id   1a59a02b55394264c7a74f2660a0d77c
#
_cell.length_a   1.000
_cell.length_b   1.000
_cell.length_c   1.000
_cell.angle_alpha   90.00
_cell.angle_beta   90.00
_cell.angle_gamma   90.00
#
_symmetry.space_group_name_H-M   'P 1'
#
loop_
_entity.id
_entity.type
_entity.pdbx_description
1 polymer ?
#
loop_
_entity_poly.entity_id
_entity_poly.type
_entity_poly.pdbx_seq_one_letter_code
_entity_poly.pdbx_strand_id
1 'polypeptide(L)'
;MRGSARDALAAALLVASVMPSAAQSVGSLVAPAEVVLYLPASLRSRDFVDPLVCALRRVLVAPVRTQELGISFSRDMLATPSQLDVDKVAHHFGKVATDDGTPLSFKYLLLPYDLKSTSLNYVFATSYGNQTTRYHIGVVSTSRLDVGNPRIAHQQGAMVTAMRVYKLVLKSIARLAGLSGPERCILSFPRSLDELDQKSAEFCAEDHEALIAAGVLKAEERDSGD
;
A
#
# COMPACT_ATOMS: atom_id res chain seq x y z
N MET A 1 -2.38 -83.64 -14.96
CA MET A 1 -0.99 -83.20 -14.95
C MET A 1 -1.01 -81.67 -14.70
N ARG A 2 -0.95 -81.30 -13.59
CA ARG A 2 -0.01 -80.63 -12.66
C ARG A 2 0.95 -79.60 -13.36
N GLY A 3 0.74 -78.27 -13.13
CA GLY A 3 1.60 -77.20 -13.47
C GLY A 3 1.25 -75.98 -12.65
N SER A 4 2.00 -75.85 -11.56
CA SER A 4 1.95 -74.72 -10.59
C SER A 4 2.58 -73.50 -11.21
N ALA A 5 1.88 -72.37 -11.17
CA ALA A 5 2.48 -71.06 -11.44
C ALA A 5 2.54 -70.24 -10.16
N ARG A 6 3.74 -69.85 -9.79
CA ARG A 6 4.11 -69.11 -8.60
C ARG A 6 3.79 -67.64 -8.84
N ASP A 7 3.05 -67.08 -7.90
CA ASP A 7 2.80 -65.64 -7.77
C ASP A 7 4.09 -64.91 -7.40
N ALA A 8 4.49 -63.94 -8.22
CA ALA A 8 5.52 -62.96 -7.89
C ALA A 8 4.85 -61.63 -7.59
N LEU A 9 4.68 -61.33 -6.30
CA LEU A 9 4.29 -60.00 -5.84
C LEU A 9 5.48 -59.01 -6.07
N ALA A 10 5.32 -58.12 -7.01
CA ALA A 10 6.22 -56.98 -7.15
C ALA A 10 5.69 -55.83 -6.31
N ALA A 11 6.34 -55.57 -5.18
CA ALA A 11 6.08 -54.37 -4.35
C ALA A 11 6.68 -53.13 -5.04
N ALA A 12 5.81 -52.29 -5.59
CA ALA A 12 6.21 -50.99 -6.11
C ALA A 12 6.39 -50.02 -4.94
N LEU A 13 7.64 -49.69 -4.60
CA LEU A 13 7.97 -48.57 -3.71
C LEU A 13 7.63 -47.26 -4.43
N LEU A 14 6.56 -46.62 -4.00
CA LEU A 14 6.25 -45.24 -4.33
C LEU A 14 7.18 -44.33 -3.51
N VAL A 15 8.28 -43.91 -4.15
CA VAL A 15 9.11 -42.80 -3.63
C VAL A 15 8.36 -41.49 -3.90
N ALA A 16 7.68 -40.99 -2.87
CA ALA A 16 7.11 -39.66 -2.89
C ALA A 16 8.25 -38.66 -2.94
N SER A 17 8.58 -38.17 -4.14
CA SER A 17 9.48 -37.02 -4.31
C SER A 17 8.82 -35.80 -3.71
N VAL A 18 9.22 -35.43 -2.51
CA VAL A 18 8.92 -34.11 -1.95
C VAL A 18 9.68 -33.12 -2.82
N MET A 19 8.96 -32.50 -3.76
CA MET A 19 9.48 -31.36 -4.51
C MET A 19 9.75 -30.24 -3.50
N PRO A 20 10.98 -29.71 -3.42
CA PRO A 20 11.19 -28.52 -2.64
C PRO A 20 10.28 -27.42 -3.23
N SER A 21 9.41 -26.86 -2.39
CA SER A 21 8.65 -25.66 -2.70
C SER A 21 9.65 -24.64 -3.23
N ALA A 22 9.48 -24.20 -4.47
CA ALA A 22 10.32 -23.16 -5.04
C ALA A 22 10.26 -21.97 -4.10
N ALA A 23 11.32 -21.75 -3.35
CA ALA A 23 11.51 -20.52 -2.60
C ALA A 23 11.48 -19.41 -3.65
N GLN A 24 10.35 -18.69 -3.72
CA GLN A 24 10.26 -17.48 -4.51
C GLN A 24 11.43 -16.62 -4.06
N SER A 25 12.30 -16.26 -4.99
CA SER A 25 13.38 -15.31 -4.72
C SER A 25 12.72 -14.03 -4.23
N VAL A 26 12.69 -13.85 -2.91
CA VAL A 26 12.28 -12.61 -2.29
C VAL A 26 13.37 -11.62 -2.71
N GLY A 27 13.07 -10.85 -3.76
CA GLY A 27 13.90 -9.69 -4.09
C GLY A 27 14.06 -8.89 -2.80
N SER A 28 15.27 -8.45 -2.49
CA SER A 28 15.52 -7.73 -1.23
C SER A 28 14.57 -6.55 -1.14
N LEU A 29 13.79 -6.48 -0.07
CA LEU A 29 12.93 -5.34 0.21
C LEU A 29 13.81 -4.10 0.40
N VAL A 30 13.30 -2.95 -0.02
CA VAL A 30 14.04 -1.68 0.05
C VAL A 30 13.29 -0.72 0.97
N ALA A 31 13.95 -0.32 2.06
CA ALA A 31 13.39 0.67 2.95
C ALA A 31 13.52 2.08 2.34
N PRO A 32 12.47 2.93 2.42
CA PRO A 32 12.59 4.33 2.04
C PRO A 32 13.49 5.09 3.01
N ALA A 33 14.25 6.07 2.49
CA ALA A 33 14.98 7.01 3.34
C ALA A 33 14.03 8.00 4.02
N GLU A 34 12.92 8.33 3.36
CA GLU A 34 11.83 9.15 3.91
C GLU A 34 10.50 8.85 3.22
N VAL A 35 9.40 9.23 3.87
CA VAL A 35 8.05 9.24 3.30
C VAL A 35 7.53 10.67 3.30
N VAL A 36 7.16 11.18 2.14
CA VAL A 36 6.66 12.55 1.97
C VAL A 36 5.22 12.53 1.52
N LEU A 37 4.34 13.16 2.29
CA LEU A 37 2.95 13.38 1.93
C LEU A 37 2.79 14.77 1.33
N TYR A 38 2.55 14.84 0.03
CA TYR A 38 2.28 16.09 -0.67
C TYR A 38 0.79 16.40 -0.61
N LEU A 39 0.49 17.61 -0.19
CA LEU A 39 -0.86 18.08 0.08
C LEU A 39 -1.12 19.38 -0.66
N PRO A 40 -2.22 19.51 -1.42
CA PRO A 40 -2.69 20.83 -1.84
C PRO A 40 -3.14 21.63 -0.61
N ALA A 41 -3.06 22.95 -0.67
CA ALA A 41 -3.41 23.83 0.45
C ALA A 41 -4.80 23.52 1.04
N SER A 42 -5.76 23.11 0.21
CA SER A 42 -7.10 22.73 0.62
C SER A 42 -7.17 21.49 1.53
N LEU A 43 -6.16 20.62 1.50
CA LEU A 43 -6.09 19.44 2.38
C LEU A 43 -5.28 19.70 3.65
N ARG A 44 -4.39 20.67 3.65
CA ARG A 44 -3.49 20.92 4.77
C ARG A 44 -4.22 21.33 6.05
N SER A 45 -5.38 21.96 5.92
CA SER A 45 -6.25 22.34 7.03
C SER A 45 -7.26 21.24 7.43
N ARG A 46 -7.18 20.04 6.84
CA ARG A 46 -8.06 18.93 7.20
C ARG A 46 -7.57 18.23 8.44
N ASP A 47 -8.46 18.04 9.41
CA ASP A 47 -8.15 17.48 10.72
C ASP A 47 -7.63 16.04 10.69
N PHE A 48 -7.79 15.32 9.57
CA PHE A 48 -7.30 13.95 9.44
C PHE A 48 -5.79 13.84 9.16
N VAL A 49 -5.14 14.93 8.75
CA VAL A 49 -3.72 14.88 8.32
C VAL A 49 -2.80 14.60 9.49
N ASP A 50 -2.97 15.29 10.61
CA ASP A 50 -2.13 15.09 11.80
C ASP A 50 -2.29 13.69 12.40
N PRO A 51 -3.51 13.14 12.59
CA PRO A 51 -3.69 11.75 12.98
C PRO A 51 -3.05 10.74 12.01
N LEU A 52 -3.16 10.97 10.70
CA LEU A 52 -2.51 10.13 9.67
C LEU A 52 -1.00 10.12 9.84
N VAL A 53 -0.38 11.31 9.92
CA VAL A 53 1.08 11.44 10.08
C VAL A 53 1.55 10.79 11.37
N CYS A 54 0.82 11.00 12.47
CA CYS A 54 1.10 10.36 13.76
C CYS A 54 1.06 8.83 13.64
N ALA A 55 0.03 8.26 13.01
CA ALA A 55 -0.11 6.82 12.82
C ALA A 55 1.04 6.24 11.97
N LEU A 56 1.40 6.89 10.87
CA LEU A 56 2.51 6.46 10.02
C LEU A 56 3.85 6.52 10.75
N ARG A 57 4.11 7.61 11.52
CA ARG A 57 5.35 7.75 12.31
C ARG A 57 5.51 6.71 13.40
N ARG A 58 4.41 6.16 13.92
CA ARG A 58 4.47 5.09 14.92
C ARG A 58 5.01 3.79 14.34
N VAL A 59 4.67 3.45 13.11
CA VAL A 59 4.99 2.16 12.51
C VAL A 59 6.19 2.18 11.57
N LEU A 60 6.48 3.32 10.92
CA LEU A 60 7.57 3.41 9.95
C LEU A 60 8.89 3.78 10.62
N VAL A 61 9.99 3.15 10.16
CA VAL A 61 11.37 3.55 10.54
C VAL A 61 11.71 4.88 9.88
N ALA A 62 11.38 5.03 8.60
CA ALA A 62 11.63 6.25 7.84
C ALA A 62 10.87 7.45 8.41
N PRO A 63 11.48 8.65 8.45
CA PRO A 63 10.79 9.86 8.84
C PRO A 63 9.62 10.15 7.88
N VAL A 64 8.49 10.61 8.44
CA VAL A 64 7.31 11.01 7.69
C VAL A 64 7.15 12.51 7.81
N ARG A 65 7.08 13.20 6.68
CA ARG A 65 6.81 14.64 6.62
C ARG A 65 5.69 14.99 5.67
N THR A 66 5.11 16.15 5.86
CA THR A 66 4.15 16.75 4.93
C THR A 66 4.81 17.89 4.17
N GLN A 67 4.42 18.05 2.92
CA GLN A 67 4.86 19.14 2.07
C GLN A 67 3.69 19.71 1.29
N GLU A 68 3.57 21.02 1.28
CA GLU A 68 2.58 21.66 0.41
C GLU A 68 3.04 21.58 -1.04
N LEU A 69 2.10 21.29 -1.93
CA LEU A 69 2.35 21.25 -3.37
C LEU A 69 1.29 22.06 -4.10
N GLY A 70 1.74 23.13 -4.75
CA GLY A 70 0.93 23.88 -5.71
C GLY A 70 0.83 23.11 -7.02
N ILE A 71 -0.05 22.10 -7.08
CA ILE A 71 -0.31 21.35 -8.31
C ILE A 71 -1.60 21.79 -8.96
N SER A 72 -1.56 22.04 -10.25
CA SER A 72 -2.73 22.35 -11.07
C SER A 72 -3.00 21.23 -12.07
N PHE A 73 -4.26 20.93 -12.30
CA PHE A 73 -4.68 19.90 -13.23
C PHE A 73 -5.34 20.55 -14.46
N SER A 74 -4.81 20.26 -15.63
CA SER A 74 -5.36 20.71 -16.90
C SER A 74 -6.54 19.83 -17.33
N ARG A 75 -7.35 20.32 -18.27
CA ARG A 75 -8.56 19.60 -18.74
C ARG A 75 -8.26 18.25 -19.39
N ASP A 76 -7.08 18.09 -19.98
CA ASP A 76 -6.63 16.83 -20.58
C ASP A 76 -6.33 15.73 -19.53
N MET A 77 -6.21 16.10 -18.25
CA MET A 77 -6.08 15.15 -17.14
C MET A 77 -7.43 14.60 -16.66
N LEU A 78 -8.54 15.10 -17.18
CA LEU A 78 -9.86 14.58 -16.85
C LEU A 78 -10.10 13.24 -17.57
N ALA A 79 -10.61 12.25 -16.81
CA ALA A 79 -11.18 11.02 -17.35
C ALA A 79 -12.69 11.15 -17.60
N THR A 80 -13.35 11.97 -16.78
CA THR A 80 -14.76 12.38 -16.92
C THR A 80 -14.89 13.84 -16.48
N PRO A 81 -16.05 14.52 -16.68
CA PRO A 81 -16.22 15.90 -16.22
C PRO A 81 -15.96 16.14 -14.73
N SER A 82 -16.02 15.08 -13.90
CA SER A 82 -15.87 15.16 -12.42
C SER A 82 -14.74 14.30 -11.85
N GLN A 83 -14.01 13.57 -12.68
CA GLN A 83 -12.96 12.65 -12.22
C GLN A 83 -11.66 12.89 -12.99
N LEU A 84 -10.55 12.86 -12.27
CA LEU A 84 -9.21 12.89 -12.87
C LEU A 84 -8.78 11.48 -13.30
N ASP A 85 -8.02 11.40 -14.38
CA ASP A 85 -7.33 10.20 -14.83
C ASP A 85 -6.11 9.95 -13.92
N VAL A 86 -6.14 8.85 -13.20
CA VAL A 86 -5.12 8.56 -12.19
C VAL A 86 -3.72 8.37 -12.77
N ASP A 87 -3.62 7.82 -13.99
CA ASP A 87 -2.32 7.57 -14.64
C ASP A 87 -1.69 8.90 -15.09
N LYS A 88 -2.50 9.80 -15.62
CA LYS A 88 -2.05 11.15 -16.00
C LYS A 88 -1.65 11.99 -14.79
N VAL A 89 -2.43 11.90 -13.71
CA VAL A 89 -2.11 12.57 -12.44
C VAL A 89 -0.79 12.04 -11.88
N ALA A 90 -0.61 10.71 -11.83
CA ALA A 90 0.60 10.11 -11.32
C ALA A 90 1.83 10.48 -12.15
N HIS A 91 1.69 10.47 -13.49
CA HIS A 91 2.77 10.89 -14.38
C HIS A 91 3.16 12.36 -14.18
N HIS A 92 2.16 13.24 -14.05
CA HIS A 92 2.39 14.67 -13.78
C HIS A 92 3.06 14.88 -12.42
N PHE A 93 2.53 14.25 -11.38
CA PHE A 93 3.11 14.29 -10.04
C PHE A 93 4.53 13.75 -10.01
N GLY A 94 4.80 12.63 -10.71
CA GLY A 94 6.13 12.06 -10.82
C GLY A 94 7.15 13.05 -11.36
N LYS A 95 6.80 13.83 -12.39
CA LYS A 95 7.68 14.87 -12.94
C LYS A 95 7.98 15.98 -11.93
N VAL A 96 6.95 16.41 -11.15
CA VAL A 96 7.11 17.50 -10.18
C VAL A 96 7.88 17.02 -8.95
N ALA A 97 7.68 15.77 -8.53
CA ALA A 97 8.22 15.23 -7.29
C ALA A 97 9.64 14.64 -7.40
N THR A 98 10.16 14.43 -8.62
CA THR A 98 11.48 13.78 -8.83
C THR A 98 12.66 14.75 -8.83
N ASP A 99 12.43 16.05 -8.90
CA ASP A 99 13.49 17.06 -9.08
C ASP A 99 14.30 17.41 -7.82
N ASP A 100 14.05 16.77 -6.68
CA ASP A 100 14.68 17.15 -5.41
C ASP A 100 15.98 16.43 -5.05
N GLY A 101 16.45 15.52 -5.92
CA GLY A 101 17.74 14.83 -5.75
C GLY A 101 17.86 13.95 -4.50
N THR A 102 16.78 13.77 -3.75
CA THR A 102 16.78 13.02 -2.49
C THR A 102 16.90 11.51 -2.77
N PRO A 103 17.70 10.77 -1.95
CA PRO A 103 17.79 9.33 -2.05
C PRO A 103 16.43 8.70 -1.72
N LEU A 104 16.07 7.66 -2.43
CA LEU A 104 14.92 6.75 -2.26
C LEU A 104 13.77 7.24 -1.37
N SER A 105 13.14 8.34 -1.75
CA SER A 105 11.97 8.87 -1.06
C SER A 105 10.70 8.24 -1.62
N PHE A 106 9.78 7.81 -0.74
CA PHE A 106 8.44 7.43 -1.14
C PHE A 106 7.51 8.63 -1.02
N LYS A 107 6.96 9.08 -2.15
CA LYS A 107 6.24 10.34 -2.28
C LYS A 107 4.77 10.09 -2.58
N TYR A 108 3.89 10.65 -1.77
CA TYR A 108 2.44 10.44 -1.89
C TYR A 108 1.73 11.76 -2.12
N LEU A 109 0.95 11.84 -3.18
CA LEU A 109 0.06 12.97 -3.44
C LEU A 109 -1.35 12.63 -2.92
N LEU A 110 -1.81 13.36 -1.91
CA LEU A 110 -3.18 13.28 -1.41
C LEU A 110 -4.04 14.34 -2.09
N LEU A 111 -5.17 13.94 -2.68
CA LEU A 111 -6.01 14.82 -3.48
C LEU A 111 -7.47 14.81 -3.02
N PRO A 112 -8.14 15.98 -2.98
CA PRO A 112 -9.58 16.06 -2.70
C PRO A 112 -10.45 15.75 -3.93
N TYR A 113 -9.86 15.23 -5.01
CA TYR A 113 -10.53 14.94 -6.27
C TYR A 113 -10.78 13.45 -6.44
N ASP A 114 -11.91 13.11 -7.08
CA ASP A 114 -12.20 11.73 -7.43
C ASP A 114 -11.30 11.26 -8.58
N LEU A 115 -10.82 10.03 -8.47
CA LEU A 115 -9.90 9.44 -9.42
C LEU A 115 -10.56 8.26 -10.14
N LYS A 116 -10.22 8.11 -11.42
CA LYS A 116 -10.65 7.01 -12.27
C LYS A 116 -9.45 6.43 -13.02
N SER A 117 -9.47 5.12 -13.26
CA SER A 117 -8.57 4.46 -14.21
C SER A 117 -9.34 3.98 -15.43
N THR A 118 -8.63 3.47 -16.43
CA THR A 118 -9.25 2.87 -17.63
C THR A 118 -10.08 1.63 -17.31
N SER A 119 -9.74 0.89 -16.25
CA SER A 119 -10.36 -0.38 -15.87
C SER A 119 -11.32 -0.28 -14.67
N LEU A 120 -11.27 0.81 -13.91
CA LEU A 120 -12.07 0.99 -12.69
C LEU A 120 -12.85 2.30 -12.74
N ASN A 121 -14.11 2.26 -12.34
CA ASN A 121 -14.98 3.45 -12.28
C ASN A 121 -14.51 4.50 -11.26
N TYR A 122 -13.74 4.08 -10.26
CA TYR A 122 -13.04 4.94 -9.31
C TYR A 122 -11.83 4.22 -8.74
N VAL A 123 -10.88 5.00 -8.21
CA VAL A 123 -9.66 4.51 -7.58
C VAL A 123 -9.45 5.27 -6.27
N PHE A 124 -9.31 4.55 -5.16
CA PHE A 124 -8.95 5.18 -3.88
C PHE A 124 -7.48 5.57 -3.83
N ALA A 125 -6.62 4.68 -4.30
CA ALA A 125 -5.19 4.91 -4.33
C ALA A 125 -4.52 4.05 -5.39
N THR A 126 -3.41 4.54 -5.90
CA THR A 126 -2.49 3.79 -6.77
C THR A 126 -1.05 4.14 -6.42
N SER A 127 -0.10 3.29 -6.84
CA SER A 127 1.32 3.56 -6.67
C SER A 127 2.10 3.07 -7.88
N TYR A 128 3.17 3.80 -8.20
CA TYR A 128 4.05 3.54 -9.33
C TYR A 128 5.49 3.58 -8.85
N GLY A 129 6.26 2.69 -9.37
CA GLY A 129 7.65 2.49 -9.02
C GLY A 129 7.91 1.04 -8.67
N ASN A 130 9.17 0.71 -8.63
CA ASN A 130 9.69 -0.57 -8.18
C ASN A 130 11.16 -0.40 -7.80
N GLN A 131 11.84 -1.46 -7.42
CA GLN A 131 13.24 -1.43 -7.00
C GLN A 131 14.20 -0.91 -8.08
N THR A 132 13.81 -0.94 -9.36
CA THR A 132 14.63 -0.48 -10.49
C THR A 132 14.34 0.94 -10.93
N THR A 133 13.23 1.53 -10.49
CA THR A 133 12.86 2.90 -10.85
C THR A 133 13.50 3.91 -9.89
N ARG A 134 13.78 5.12 -10.43
CA ARG A 134 14.34 6.20 -9.62
C ARG A 134 13.33 6.90 -8.73
N TYR A 135 12.04 6.64 -8.92
CA TYR A 135 10.98 7.26 -8.15
C TYR A 135 9.97 6.21 -7.66
N HIS A 136 9.44 6.49 -6.48
CA HIS A 136 8.42 5.68 -5.83
C HIS A 136 7.31 6.63 -5.42
N ILE A 137 6.23 6.64 -6.19
CA ILE A 137 5.14 7.58 -5.98
C ILE A 137 3.81 6.86 -5.74
N GLY A 138 2.96 7.49 -4.93
CA GLY A 138 1.57 7.11 -4.75
C GLY A 138 0.65 8.30 -4.95
N VAL A 139 -0.56 8.04 -5.41
CA VAL A 139 -1.64 9.02 -5.49
C VAL A 139 -2.82 8.48 -4.72
N VAL A 140 -3.36 9.27 -3.81
CA VAL A 140 -4.50 8.90 -2.96
C VAL A 140 -5.61 9.94 -3.12
N SER A 141 -6.80 9.48 -3.51
CA SER A 141 -8.00 10.30 -3.50
C SER A 141 -8.63 10.31 -2.11
N THR A 142 -8.90 11.48 -1.56
CA THR A 142 -9.68 11.61 -0.33
C THR A 142 -11.15 11.91 -0.60
N SER A 143 -11.52 12.16 -1.86
CA SER A 143 -12.88 12.55 -2.26
C SER A 143 -13.97 11.60 -1.76
N ARG A 144 -13.71 10.29 -1.80
CA ARG A 144 -14.65 9.25 -1.35
C ARG A 144 -14.35 8.73 0.06
N LEU A 145 -13.23 9.15 0.66
CA LEU A 145 -12.80 8.68 1.98
C LEU A 145 -13.31 9.58 3.10
N ASP A 146 -13.68 10.81 2.76
CA ASP A 146 -14.24 11.76 3.72
C ASP A 146 -15.61 11.26 4.19
N VAL A 147 -15.81 11.25 5.49
CA VAL A 147 -17.06 10.79 6.09
C VAL A 147 -18.09 11.90 5.98
N GLY A 148 -18.82 11.92 4.89
CA GLY A 148 -19.95 12.81 4.69
C GLY A 148 -21.18 12.48 5.55
N ASN A 149 -21.01 11.75 6.67
CA ASN A 149 -22.12 11.41 7.55
C ASN A 149 -22.28 12.49 8.65
N PRO A 150 -23.31 13.34 8.57
CA PRO A 150 -23.53 14.42 9.55
C PRO A 150 -23.81 13.90 10.98
N ARG A 151 -24.01 12.58 11.15
CA ARG A 151 -24.24 11.96 12.47
C ARG A 151 -22.95 11.58 13.19
N ILE A 152 -21.80 11.57 12.50
CA ILE A 152 -20.51 11.29 13.10
C ILE A 152 -19.91 12.61 13.56
N ALA A 153 -19.54 12.71 14.83
CA ALA A 153 -18.86 13.88 15.35
C ALA A 153 -17.60 14.18 14.51
N HIS A 154 -17.32 15.46 14.29
CA HIS A 154 -16.24 15.91 13.38
C HIS A 154 -14.89 15.24 13.67
N GLN A 155 -14.51 15.10 14.94
CA GLN A 155 -13.29 14.39 15.34
C GLN A 155 -13.29 12.90 14.99
N GLN A 156 -14.44 12.22 15.15
CA GLN A 156 -14.55 10.81 14.75
C GLN A 156 -14.43 10.66 13.23
N GLY A 157 -15.01 11.60 12.47
CA GLY A 157 -14.88 11.64 11.01
C GLY A 157 -13.43 11.80 10.57
N ALA A 158 -12.69 12.68 11.20
CA ALA A 158 -11.27 12.89 10.91
C ALA A 158 -10.43 11.63 11.19
N MET A 159 -10.67 10.94 12.30
CA MET A 159 -9.98 9.68 12.63
C MET A 159 -10.32 8.56 11.65
N VAL A 160 -11.57 8.43 11.23
CA VAL A 160 -11.99 7.43 10.24
C VAL A 160 -11.32 7.71 8.89
N THR A 161 -11.33 8.96 8.45
CA THR A 161 -10.64 9.35 7.20
C THR A 161 -9.13 9.09 7.29
N ALA A 162 -8.50 9.47 8.40
CA ALA A 162 -7.09 9.19 8.65
C ALA A 162 -6.77 7.68 8.57
N MET A 163 -7.59 6.84 9.18
CA MET A 163 -7.39 5.38 9.17
C MET A 163 -7.58 4.79 7.76
N ARG A 164 -8.54 5.27 6.99
CA ARG A 164 -8.74 4.86 5.59
C ARG A 164 -7.52 5.19 4.73
N VAL A 165 -7.04 6.44 4.82
CA VAL A 165 -5.83 6.87 4.10
C VAL A 165 -4.60 6.11 4.59
N TYR A 166 -4.46 5.89 5.89
CA TYR A 166 -3.38 5.10 6.49
C TYR A 166 -3.29 3.69 5.89
N LYS A 167 -4.42 2.96 5.83
CA LYS A 167 -4.45 1.61 5.25
C LYS A 167 -3.98 1.60 3.78
N LEU A 168 -4.38 2.60 3.00
CA LEU A 168 -4.01 2.72 1.58
C LEU A 168 -2.53 3.07 1.41
N VAL A 169 -2.04 4.04 2.17
CA VAL A 169 -0.64 4.48 2.11
C VAL A 169 0.29 3.38 2.61
N LEU A 170 -0.03 2.73 3.73
CA LEU A 170 0.83 1.68 4.30
C LEU A 170 0.89 0.44 3.39
N LYS A 171 -0.24 0.01 2.79
CA LYS A 171 -0.24 -1.01 1.73
C LYS A 171 0.69 -0.61 0.59
N SER A 172 0.58 0.63 0.13
CA SER A 172 1.38 1.13 -0.99
C SER A 172 2.88 1.18 -0.65
N ILE A 173 3.26 1.62 0.56
CA ILE A 173 4.65 1.61 1.03
C ILE A 173 5.22 0.19 0.94
N ALA A 174 4.51 -0.81 1.44
CA ALA A 174 4.97 -2.19 1.38
C ALA A 174 5.16 -2.69 -0.06
N ARG A 175 4.23 -2.36 -0.96
CA ARG A 175 4.33 -2.72 -2.39
C ARG A 175 5.50 -2.01 -3.08
N LEU A 176 5.70 -0.73 -2.82
CA LEU A 176 6.84 0.03 -3.34
C LEU A 176 8.17 -0.44 -2.76
N ALA A 177 8.19 -0.89 -1.51
CA ALA A 177 9.35 -1.53 -0.90
C ALA A 177 9.70 -2.88 -1.54
N GLY A 178 8.83 -3.44 -2.39
CA GLY A 178 9.04 -4.70 -3.09
C GLY A 178 8.33 -5.89 -2.46
N LEU A 179 7.49 -5.69 -1.43
CA LEU A 179 6.73 -6.78 -0.85
C LEU A 179 5.73 -7.31 -1.89
N SER A 180 5.96 -8.52 -2.34
CA SER A 180 5.08 -9.28 -3.21
C SER A 180 4.25 -10.27 -2.38
N GLY A 181 3.20 -10.84 -2.96
CA GLY A 181 2.41 -11.84 -2.26
C GLY A 181 0.91 -11.62 -2.38
N PRO A 182 0.12 -12.50 -1.76
CA PRO A 182 -1.33 -12.50 -1.90
C PRO A 182 -1.97 -11.25 -1.29
N GLU A 183 -3.14 -10.93 -1.77
CA GLU A 183 -4.00 -9.85 -1.26
C GLU A 183 -4.68 -10.30 0.05
N ARG A 184 -4.03 -10.10 1.18
CA ARG A 184 -4.51 -10.47 2.52
C ARG A 184 -4.19 -9.38 3.54
N CYS A 185 -4.85 -9.39 4.69
CA CYS A 185 -4.67 -8.40 5.75
C CYS A 185 -4.69 -6.97 5.16
N ILE A 186 -3.74 -6.11 5.51
CA ILE A 186 -3.66 -4.76 4.96
C ILE A 186 -3.35 -4.74 3.43
N LEU A 187 -2.82 -5.81 2.87
CA LEU A 187 -2.54 -5.91 1.43
C LEU A 187 -3.78 -6.18 0.58
N SER A 188 -4.92 -6.57 1.17
CA SER A 188 -6.16 -6.82 0.42
C SER A 188 -6.60 -5.59 -0.38
N PHE A 189 -7.25 -5.84 -1.54
CA PHE A 189 -7.75 -4.78 -2.41
C PHE A 189 -9.22 -4.49 -2.08
N PRO A 190 -9.57 -3.33 -1.50
CA PRO A 190 -10.95 -2.97 -1.22
C PRO A 190 -11.65 -2.50 -2.50
N ARG A 191 -12.80 -3.07 -2.80
CA ARG A 191 -13.66 -2.70 -3.94
C ARG A 191 -14.71 -1.66 -3.58
N SER A 192 -14.92 -1.44 -2.29
CA SER A 192 -15.87 -0.48 -1.74
C SER A 192 -15.32 0.19 -0.49
N LEU A 193 -16.02 1.23 -0.03
CA LEU A 193 -15.69 1.90 1.22
C LEU A 193 -15.91 0.99 2.43
N ASP A 194 -16.98 0.18 2.40
CA ASP A 194 -17.27 -0.80 3.46
C ASP A 194 -16.18 -1.86 3.57
N GLU A 195 -15.71 -2.38 2.44
CA GLU A 195 -14.58 -3.31 2.43
C GLU A 195 -13.29 -2.65 2.95
N LEU A 196 -13.05 -1.38 2.63
CA LEU A 196 -11.91 -0.62 3.17
C LEU A 196 -12.02 -0.45 4.68
N ASP A 197 -13.22 -0.19 5.21
CA ASP A 197 -13.45 -0.04 6.65
C ASP A 197 -13.24 -1.36 7.39
N GLN A 198 -13.72 -2.47 6.83
CA GLN A 198 -13.57 -3.81 7.41
C GLN A 198 -12.15 -4.39 7.24
N LYS A 199 -11.38 -3.89 6.28
CA LYS A 199 -10.02 -4.32 6.01
C LYS A 199 -9.14 -4.12 7.25
N SER A 200 -8.26 -5.10 7.54
CA SER A 200 -7.24 -4.96 8.58
C SER A 200 -6.40 -3.69 8.38
N ALA A 201 -5.99 -3.08 9.47
CA ALA A 201 -4.99 -2.00 9.48
C ALA A 201 -3.55 -2.54 9.65
N GLU A 202 -3.39 -3.87 9.77
CA GLU A 202 -2.13 -4.53 10.07
C GLU A 202 -1.72 -5.47 8.93
N PHE A 203 -0.44 -5.72 8.82
CA PHE A 203 0.10 -6.79 7.98
C PHE A 203 -0.18 -8.16 8.61
N CYS A 204 -0.23 -9.21 7.77
CA CYS A 204 -0.13 -10.57 8.28
C CYS A 204 1.27 -10.77 8.88
N ALA A 205 1.42 -11.69 9.84
CA ALA A 205 2.65 -11.87 10.59
C ALA A 205 3.91 -12.02 9.72
N GLU A 206 3.86 -12.86 8.69
CA GLU A 206 5.00 -13.07 7.78
C GLU A 206 5.40 -11.78 7.03
N ASP A 207 4.40 -11.02 6.55
CA ASP A 207 4.63 -9.76 5.84
C ASP A 207 5.18 -8.69 6.77
N HIS A 208 4.71 -8.67 8.03
CA HIS A 208 5.16 -7.77 9.08
C HIS A 208 6.63 -8.04 9.45
N GLU A 209 6.98 -9.31 9.72
CA GLU A 209 8.35 -9.72 10.02
C GLU A 209 9.31 -9.37 8.88
N ALA A 210 8.93 -9.64 7.63
CA ALA A 210 9.74 -9.30 6.47
C ALA A 210 9.99 -7.79 6.34
N LEU A 211 8.98 -6.96 6.61
CA LEU A 211 9.09 -5.50 6.56
C LEU A 211 9.93 -4.95 7.73
N ILE A 212 9.87 -5.54 8.92
CA ILE A 212 10.76 -5.20 10.03
C ILE A 212 12.21 -5.56 9.68
N ALA A 213 12.45 -6.79 9.21
CA ALA A 213 13.79 -7.24 8.82
C ALA A 213 14.41 -6.35 7.73
N ALA A 214 13.58 -5.80 6.84
CA ALA A 214 14.02 -4.86 5.81
C ALA A 214 14.19 -3.42 6.31
N GLY A 215 13.87 -3.10 7.55
CA GLY A 215 13.94 -1.75 8.10
C GLY A 215 12.84 -0.80 7.60
N VAL A 216 11.76 -1.32 7.05
CA VAL A 216 10.59 -0.53 6.63
C VAL A 216 9.70 -0.19 7.82
N LEU A 217 9.41 -1.20 8.65
CA LEU A 217 8.62 -1.07 9.88
C LEU A 217 9.52 -1.10 11.11
N LYS A 218 9.09 -0.42 12.15
CA LYS A 218 9.70 -0.51 13.48
C LYS A 218 9.37 -1.86 14.09
N ALA A 219 10.35 -2.43 14.81
CA ALA A 219 10.05 -3.53 15.72
C ALA A 219 9.11 -3.02 16.83
N GLU A 220 8.12 -3.81 17.19
CA GLU A 220 7.34 -3.52 18.39
C GLU A 220 8.27 -3.53 19.60
N GLU A 221 8.28 -2.43 20.37
CA GLU A 221 8.87 -2.46 21.71
C GLU A 221 8.02 -3.46 22.51
N ARG A 222 8.58 -4.63 22.76
CA ARG A 222 7.99 -5.53 23.76
C ARG A 222 8.11 -4.78 25.08
N ASP A 223 6.98 -4.34 25.60
CA ASP A 223 6.89 -3.92 26.99
C ASP A 223 7.42 -5.10 27.82
N SER A 224 8.69 -5.04 28.18
CA SER A 224 9.26 -5.88 29.23
C SER A 224 8.68 -5.36 30.53
N GLY A 225 7.41 -5.72 30.79
CA GLY A 225 6.78 -5.52 32.06
C GLY A 225 7.52 -6.40 33.09
N ASP A 226 8.38 -5.79 33.85
CA ASP A 226 8.86 -6.26 35.16
C ASP A 226 7.83 -5.94 36.23
#